data_5d8eb9657fd87a7dac7e0e476c1fd4ff
#
_entry.id   5d8eb9657fd87a7dac7e0e476c1fd4ff
#
_cell.length_a   1.000
_cell.length_b   1.000
_cell.length_c   1.000
_cell.angle_alpha   90.00
_cell.angle_beta   90.00
_cell.angle_gamma   90.00
#
_symmetry.space_group_name_H-M   'P 1'
#
loop_
_entity.id
_entity.type
_entity.pdbx_description
1 polymer ?
#
loop_
_entity_poly.entity_id
_entity_poly.type
_entity_poly.pdbx_seq_one_letter_code
_entity_poly.pdbx_strand_id
1 'polypeptide(L)'
;MIAGGEERPHCSQCGLILDEKALEGKKRTLDTVFIAEDSYSLRSALSEILISRKIAKNVVEAGDGREFLSKITETFKKGGNVNLVILDVNMPNIDGINAAKTLRALEDGFRRSSKVPILFFSVVKCDENFKRFLQMLTPSAYLNKGKEGTPEQLAERVYQIIKRLLEK
;
A
#
# COMPACT_ATOMS: atom_id res chain seq x y z
N MET A 1 21.64 -27.23 14.52
CA MET A 1 20.50 -26.33 14.87
C MET A 1 20.13 -25.53 13.63
N ILE A 2 19.06 -25.91 12.95
CA ILE A 2 18.56 -25.18 11.79
C ILE A 2 17.76 -24.02 12.36
N ALA A 3 18.30 -22.82 12.26
CA ALA A 3 17.49 -21.64 12.53
C ALA A 3 16.35 -21.65 11.49
N GLY A 4 15.12 -21.81 11.95
CA GLY A 4 13.95 -21.69 11.12
C GLY A 4 13.98 -20.31 10.49
N GLY A 5 14.27 -20.26 9.18
CA GLY A 5 14.20 -19.03 8.44
C GLY A 5 12.75 -18.56 8.47
N GLU A 6 12.48 -17.48 9.21
CA GLU A 6 11.19 -16.81 9.08
C GLU A 6 11.04 -16.39 7.63
N GLU A 7 10.05 -16.95 6.95
CA GLU A 7 9.69 -16.51 5.61
C GLU A 7 9.19 -15.06 5.71
N ARG A 8 10.05 -14.14 5.34
CA ARG A 8 9.67 -12.73 5.25
C ARG A 8 8.65 -12.55 4.14
N PRO A 9 7.58 -11.78 4.36
CA PRO A 9 6.65 -11.47 3.29
C PRO A 9 7.41 -10.85 2.11
N HIS A 10 7.28 -11.43 0.95
CA HIS A 10 7.97 -10.97 -0.25
C HIS A 10 7.05 -11.04 -1.47
N CYS A 11 7.37 -10.27 -2.47
CA CYS A 11 6.70 -10.35 -3.75
C CYS A 11 6.94 -11.74 -4.36
N SER A 12 5.88 -12.49 -4.63
CA SER A 12 5.97 -13.83 -5.20
C SER A 12 6.60 -13.87 -6.60
N GLN A 13 6.62 -12.74 -7.32
CA GLN A 13 7.21 -12.65 -8.64
C GLN A 13 8.63 -12.10 -8.66
N CYS A 14 8.94 -11.13 -7.83
CA CYS A 14 10.25 -10.47 -7.87
C CYS A 14 11.10 -10.72 -6.63
N GLY A 15 10.57 -11.42 -5.62
CA GLY A 15 11.29 -11.70 -4.38
C GLY A 15 11.58 -10.47 -3.53
N LEU A 16 11.00 -9.31 -3.85
CA LEU A 16 11.20 -8.09 -3.07
C LEU A 16 10.65 -8.28 -1.66
N ILE A 17 11.51 -8.09 -0.67
CA ILE A 17 11.13 -8.19 0.73
C ILE A 17 10.31 -6.97 1.11
N LEU A 18 9.15 -7.19 1.73
CA LEU A 18 8.37 -6.13 2.33
C LEU A 18 9.18 -5.47 3.45
N ASP A 19 9.23 -4.16 3.47
CA ASP A 19 9.88 -3.44 4.56
C ASP A 19 9.04 -3.57 5.84
N GLU A 20 9.34 -4.62 6.59
CA GLU A 20 8.65 -4.93 7.86
C GLU A 20 8.77 -3.79 8.87
N LYS A 21 9.89 -3.07 8.86
CA LYS A 21 10.13 -1.95 9.78
C LYS A 21 9.12 -0.83 9.61
N ALA A 22 8.54 -0.69 8.43
CA ALA A 22 7.52 0.31 8.17
C ALA A 22 6.25 0.11 9.00
N LEU A 23 5.93 -1.14 9.36
CA LEU A 23 4.74 -1.51 10.12
C LEU A 23 5.06 -2.02 11.54
N GLU A 24 6.34 -2.26 11.86
CA GLU A 24 6.77 -2.66 13.19
C GLU A 24 6.40 -1.61 14.25
N GLY A 25 5.96 -2.08 15.40
CA GLY A 25 5.61 -1.22 16.54
C GLY A 25 4.30 -0.47 16.41
N LYS A 26 3.55 -0.67 15.31
CA LYS A 26 2.23 -0.06 15.12
C LYS A 26 1.14 -0.87 15.83
N LYS A 27 0.06 -0.17 16.20
CA LYS A 27 -1.13 -0.79 16.77
C LYS A 27 -1.65 -1.87 15.83
N ARG A 28 -2.25 -2.93 16.39
CA ARG A 28 -2.89 -4.03 15.61
C ARG A 28 -3.96 -3.54 14.64
N THR A 29 -4.55 -2.38 14.89
CA THR A 29 -5.52 -1.74 14.00
C THR A 29 -4.95 -0.41 13.52
N LEU A 30 -4.92 -0.21 12.21
CA LEU A 30 -4.48 1.05 11.58
C LEU A 30 -5.58 2.12 11.72
N ASP A 31 -5.19 3.36 11.95
CA ASP A 31 -6.20 4.43 12.06
C ASP A 31 -6.77 4.80 10.69
N THR A 32 -5.91 5.03 9.69
CA THR A 32 -6.36 5.41 8.35
C THR A 32 -5.51 4.73 7.28
N VAL A 33 -6.19 4.10 6.33
CA VAL A 33 -5.60 3.49 5.13
C VAL A 33 -6.17 4.18 3.89
N PHE A 34 -5.31 4.55 2.96
CA PHE A 34 -5.71 5.05 1.64
C PHE A 34 -5.64 3.93 0.62
N ILE A 35 -6.63 3.87 -0.26
CA ILE A 35 -6.67 2.94 -1.40
C ILE A 35 -6.85 3.76 -2.66
N ALA A 36 -5.88 3.68 -3.58
CA ALA A 36 -5.98 4.24 -4.91
C ALA A 36 -6.00 3.11 -5.94
N GLU A 37 -7.14 2.89 -6.55
CA GLU A 37 -7.44 1.79 -7.46
C GLU A 37 -8.56 2.21 -8.42
N ASP A 38 -8.34 2.08 -9.71
CA ASP A 38 -9.33 2.49 -10.71
C ASP A 38 -10.51 1.50 -10.85
N SER A 39 -10.30 0.22 -10.56
CA SER A 39 -11.38 -0.77 -10.51
C SER A 39 -12.25 -0.55 -9.26
N TYR A 40 -13.47 -0.09 -9.48
CA TYR A 40 -14.43 0.10 -8.38
C TYR A 40 -14.66 -1.18 -7.57
N SER A 41 -14.84 -2.31 -8.25
CA SER A 41 -15.10 -3.59 -7.59
C SER A 41 -13.95 -4.02 -6.68
N LEU A 42 -12.71 -3.89 -7.14
CA LEU A 42 -11.53 -4.22 -6.34
C LEU A 42 -11.33 -3.22 -5.20
N ARG A 43 -11.48 -1.94 -5.46
CA ARG A 43 -11.36 -0.89 -4.44
C ARG A 43 -12.39 -1.09 -3.32
N SER A 44 -13.65 -1.37 -3.68
CA SER A 44 -14.72 -1.63 -2.73
C SER A 44 -14.45 -2.90 -1.91
N ALA A 45 -14.01 -3.98 -2.54
CA ALA A 45 -13.67 -5.22 -1.85
C ALA A 45 -12.50 -5.04 -0.86
N LEU A 46 -11.46 -4.29 -1.24
CA LEU A 46 -10.35 -3.95 -0.34
C LEU A 46 -10.83 -3.13 0.86
N SER A 47 -11.64 -2.11 0.63
CA SER A 47 -12.20 -1.27 1.69
C SER A 47 -13.05 -2.09 2.66
N GLU A 48 -13.95 -2.90 2.14
CA GLU A 48 -14.83 -3.75 2.95
C GLU A 48 -14.05 -4.73 3.84
N ILE A 49 -13.06 -5.44 3.27
CA ILE A 49 -12.31 -6.43 4.04
C ILE A 49 -11.46 -5.79 5.14
N LEU A 50 -10.86 -4.63 4.87
CA LEU A 50 -10.03 -3.93 5.85
C LEU A 50 -10.87 -3.39 7.02
N ILE A 51 -12.07 -2.90 6.76
CA ILE A 51 -12.98 -2.41 7.79
C ILE A 51 -13.62 -3.56 8.55
N SER A 52 -14.22 -4.53 7.87
CA SER A 52 -14.96 -5.64 8.50
C SER A 52 -14.07 -6.51 9.39
N ARG A 53 -12.82 -6.68 9.01
CA ARG A 53 -11.84 -7.44 9.80
C ARG A 53 -11.00 -6.59 10.76
N LYS A 54 -11.38 -5.34 10.96
CA LYS A 54 -10.76 -4.41 11.92
C LYS A 54 -9.25 -4.20 11.70
N ILE A 55 -8.80 -4.27 10.46
CA ILE A 55 -7.43 -3.91 10.08
C ILE A 55 -7.28 -2.39 10.08
N ALA A 56 -8.29 -1.69 9.57
CA ALA A 56 -8.32 -0.23 9.54
C ALA A 56 -9.59 0.30 10.21
N LYS A 57 -9.49 1.41 10.90
CA LYS A 57 -10.65 2.14 11.42
C LYS A 57 -11.33 2.95 10.33
N ASN A 58 -10.52 3.59 9.47
CA ASN A 58 -10.98 4.42 8.37
C ASN A 58 -10.27 4.03 7.09
N VAL A 59 -11.00 3.97 6.01
CA VAL A 59 -10.46 3.78 4.67
C VAL A 59 -10.90 4.97 3.80
N VAL A 60 -9.94 5.58 3.14
CA VAL A 60 -10.18 6.64 2.16
C VAL A 60 -9.91 6.08 0.77
N GLU A 61 -10.93 6.08 -0.07
CA GLU A 61 -10.87 5.56 -1.42
C GLU A 61 -10.60 6.65 -2.44
N ALA A 62 -9.84 6.33 -3.47
CA ALA A 62 -9.59 7.16 -4.63
C ALA A 62 -9.63 6.30 -5.90
N GLY A 63 -10.31 6.78 -6.93
CA GLY A 63 -10.46 6.08 -8.21
C GLY A 63 -9.31 6.30 -9.17
N ASP A 64 -8.44 7.26 -8.90
CA ASP A 64 -7.24 7.56 -9.69
C ASP A 64 -6.18 8.29 -8.87
N GLY A 65 -5.01 8.50 -9.47
CA GLY A 65 -3.91 9.14 -8.77
C GLY A 65 -4.14 10.63 -8.46
N ARG A 66 -4.94 11.32 -9.26
CA ARG A 66 -5.30 12.71 -9.04
C ARG A 66 -6.20 12.87 -7.80
N GLU A 67 -7.23 12.06 -7.72
CA GLU A 67 -8.13 12.04 -6.57
C GLU A 67 -7.37 11.65 -5.29
N PHE A 68 -6.49 10.64 -5.39
CA PHE A 68 -5.62 10.21 -4.30
C PHE A 68 -4.78 11.37 -3.75
N LEU A 69 -4.06 12.08 -4.62
CA LEU A 69 -3.20 13.18 -4.22
C LEU A 69 -3.98 14.35 -3.62
N SER A 70 -5.16 14.64 -4.16
CA SER A 70 -6.07 15.65 -3.61
C SER A 70 -6.48 15.32 -2.18
N LYS A 71 -6.96 14.10 -1.96
CA LYS A 71 -7.43 13.64 -0.64
C LYS A 71 -6.31 13.54 0.40
N ILE A 72 -5.14 13.03 0.02
CA ILE A 72 -4.02 12.90 0.97
C ILE A 72 -3.44 14.27 1.32
N THR A 73 -3.38 15.20 0.38
CA THR A 73 -2.97 16.58 0.63
C THR A 73 -3.90 17.25 1.64
N GLU A 74 -5.20 17.08 1.47
CA GLU A 74 -6.20 17.61 2.41
C GLU A 74 -6.02 17.01 3.81
N THR A 75 -5.76 15.70 3.90
CA THR A 75 -5.48 15.03 5.17
C THR A 75 -4.24 15.60 5.84
N PHE A 76 -3.16 15.80 5.10
CA PHE A 76 -1.93 16.40 5.65
C PHE A 76 -2.11 17.85 6.09
N LYS A 77 -2.88 18.66 5.35
CA LYS A 77 -3.22 20.02 5.75
C LYS A 77 -3.93 20.09 7.10
N LYS A 78 -4.77 19.11 7.39
CA LYS A 78 -5.49 18.99 8.66
C LYS A 78 -4.67 18.34 9.78
N GLY A 79 -3.42 18.00 9.54
CA GLY A 79 -2.56 17.32 10.50
C GLY A 79 -2.94 15.85 10.72
N GLY A 80 -3.72 15.25 9.82
CA GLY A 80 -4.15 13.87 9.92
C GLY A 80 -3.02 12.87 9.67
N ASN A 81 -3.15 11.67 10.25
CA ASN A 81 -2.22 10.58 10.05
C ASN A 81 -2.74 9.59 9.01
N VAL A 82 -1.81 9.09 8.20
CA VAL A 82 -2.05 8.00 7.25
C VAL A 82 -1.07 6.87 7.60
N ASN A 83 -1.58 5.67 7.79
CA ASN A 83 -0.77 4.54 8.25
C ASN A 83 -0.31 3.63 7.12
N LEU A 84 -1.03 3.62 6.02
CA LEU A 84 -0.73 2.79 4.86
C LEU A 84 -1.42 3.36 3.62
N VAL A 85 -0.75 3.26 2.48
CA VAL A 85 -1.33 3.51 1.16
C VAL A 85 -1.26 2.22 0.36
N ILE A 86 -2.38 1.77 -0.17
CA ILE A 86 -2.46 0.69 -1.18
C ILE A 86 -2.68 1.38 -2.52
N LEU A 87 -1.78 1.15 -3.46
CA LEU A 87 -1.68 1.95 -4.67
C LEU A 87 -1.50 1.08 -5.90
N ASP A 88 -2.43 1.18 -6.84
CA ASP A 88 -2.24 0.58 -8.16
C ASP A 88 -1.24 1.42 -8.97
N VAL A 89 -0.47 0.75 -9.82
CA VAL A 89 0.47 1.42 -10.74
C VAL A 89 -0.27 1.99 -11.94
N ASN A 90 -1.16 1.20 -12.55
CA ASN A 90 -1.90 1.60 -13.74
C ASN A 90 -3.21 2.29 -13.39
N MET A 91 -3.20 3.59 -13.37
CA MET A 91 -4.39 4.42 -13.14
C MET A 91 -4.47 5.55 -14.17
N PRO A 92 -5.69 6.01 -14.52
CA PRO A 92 -5.86 7.18 -15.36
C PRO A 92 -5.40 8.46 -14.65
N ASN A 93 -5.19 9.51 -15.41
CA ASN A 93 -4.74 10.85 -15.01
C ASN A 93 -3.31 10.87 -14.45
N ILE A 94 -3.08 10.30 -13.28
CA ILE A 94 -1.76 10.16 -12.66
C ILE A 94 -1.57 8.70 -12.29
N ASP A 95 -0.54 8.06 -12.84
CA ASP A 95 -0.19 6.67 -12.51
C ASP A 95 0.36 6.53 -11.09
N GLY A 96 0.41 5.29 -10.60
CA GLY A 96 0.84 5.01 -9.23
C GLY A 96 2.28 5.38 -8.93
N ILE A 97 3.19 5.29 -9.89
CA ILE A 97 4.60 5.67 -9.69
C ILE A 97 4.72 7.18 -9.50
N ASN A 98 4.08 7.96 -10.36
CA ASN A 98 4.09 9.42 -10.22
C ASN A 98 3.31 9.89 -8.99
N ALA A 99 2.22 9.23 -8.65
CA ALA A 99 1.49 9.48 -7.40
C ALA A 99 2.38 9.23 -6.16
N ALA A 100 3.14 8.14 -6.15
CA ALA A 100 4.05 7.81 -5.05
C ALA A 100 5.21 8.81 -4.93
N LYS A 101 5.81 9.22 -6.05
CA LYS A 101 6.83 10.27 -6.06
C LYS A 101 6.29 11.59 -5.51
N THR A 102 5.10 11.97 -5.91
CA THR A 102 4.44 13.18 -5.43
C THR A 102 4.10 13.07 -3.94
N LEU A 103 3.66 11.90 -3.47
CA LEU A 103 3.44 11.64 -2.05
C LEU A 103 4.74 11.89 -1.24
N ARG A 104 5.87 11.39 -1.69
CA ARG A 104 7.16 11.61 -1.02
C ARG A 104 7.52 13.11 -0.95
N ALA A 105 7.29 13.83 -2.04
CA ALA A 105 7.48 15.29 -2.05
C ALA A 105 6.52 16.02 -1.11
N LEU A 106 5.27 15.60 -1.03
CA LEU A 106 4.29 16.14 -0.09
C LEU A 106 4.69 15.91 1.38
N GLU A 107 5.16 14.71 1.70
CA GLU A 107 5.66 14.40 3.05
C GLU A 107 6.78 15.33 3.46
N ASP A 108 7.74 15.59 2.57
CA ASP A 108 8.83 16.51 2.81
C ASP A 108 8.32 17.96 2.94
N GLY A 109 7.42 18.39 2.08
CA GLY A 109 6.81 19.71 2.09
C GLY A 109 6.01 19.99 3.37
N PHE A 110 5.29 19.01 3.88
CA PHE A 110 4.56 19.09 5.14
C PHE A 110 5.43 18.77 6.37
N ARG A 111 6.72 18.54 6.19
CA ARG A 111 7.68 18.19 7.26
C ARG A 111 7.21 17.04 8.15
N ARG A 112 6.71 15.99 7.52
CA ARG A 112 6.21 14.82 8.25
C ARG A 112 7.37 14.08 8.91
N SER A 113 7.16 13.64 10.15
CA SER A 113 8.18 12.94 10.95
C SER A 113 8.51 11.54 10.43
N SER A 114 7.58 10.92 9.72
CA SER A 114 7.76 9.59 9.13
C SER A 114 7.06 9.51 7.77
N LYS A 115 7.62 8.68 6.89
CA LYS A 115 7.04 8.40 5.57
C LYS A 115 5.95 7.33 5.69
N VAL A 116 4.87 7.51 4.94
CA VAL A 116 3.77 6.54 4.88
C VAL A 116 4.21 5.30 4.10
N PRO A 117 4.05 4.09 4.64
CA PRO A 117 4.28 2.87 3.89
C PRO A 117 3.36 2.78 2.66
N ILE A 118 3.91 2.36 1.54
CA ILE A 118 3.17 2.16 0.28
C ILE A 118 3.20 0.69 -0.09
N LEU A 119 2.04 0.09 -0.26
CA LEU A 119 1.89 -1.23 -0.88
C LEU A 119 1.40 -1.04 -2.32
N PHE A 120 2.29 -1.24 -3.29
CA PHE A 120 1.89 -1.30 -4.69
C PHE A 120 1.18 -2.62 -4.96
N PHE A 121 -0.02 -2.55 -5.48
CA PHE A 121 -0.85 -3.71 -5.80
C PHE A 121 -1.31 -3.60 -7.24
N SER A 122 -0.61 -4.29 -8.14
CA SER A 122 -0.77 -4.08 -9.58
C SER A 122 -0.53 -5.35 -10.40
N VAL A 123 -0.97 -5.33 -11.66
CA VAL A 123 -0.65 -6.36 -12.65
C VAL A 123 0.71 -6.15 -13.32
N VAL A 124 1.32 -5.00 -13.13
CA VAL A 124 2.63 -4.66 -13.72
C VAL A 124 3.69 -5.63 -13.19
N LYS A 125 4.52 -6.14 -14.10
CA LYS A 125 5.62 -7.04 -13.72
C LYS A 125 6.69 -6.28 -12.92
N CYS A 126 7.12 -6.88 -11.82
CA CYS A 126 8.19 -6.35 -10.99
C CYS A 126 9.55 -6.75 -11.56
N ASP A 127 10.01 -6.02 -12.57
CA ASP A 127 11.35 -6.17 -13.14
C ASP A 127 12.42 -5.39 -12.35
N GLU A 128 13.68 -5.45 -12.79
CA GLU A 128 14.77 -4.75 -12.12
C GLU A 128 14.60 -3.22 -12.08
N ASN A 129 14.01 -2.63 -13.11
CA ASN A 129 13.73 -1.19 -13.13
C ASN A 129 12.68 -0.83 -12.10
N PHE A 130 11.61 -1.62 -11.99
CA PHE A 130 10.58 -1.42 -10.99
C PHE A 130 11.12 -1.59 -9.57
N LYS A 131 11.97 -2.58 -9.33
CA LYS A 131 12.66 -2.77 -8.05
C LYS A 131 13.46 -1.53 -7.63
N ARG A 132 14.17 -0.91 -8.57
CA ARG A 132 14.90 0.35 -8.31
C ARG A 132 13.95 1.47 -7.90
N PHE A 133 12.81 1.61 -8.55
CA PHE A 133 11.79 2.57 -8.15
C PHE A 133 11.27 2.32 -6.73
N LEU A 134 11.00 1.07 -6.40
CA LEU A 134 10.57 0.71 -5.05
C LEU A 134 11.60 1.11 -4.00
N GLN A 135 12.87 0.87 -4.26
CA GLN A 135 13.96 1.26 -3.37
C GLN A 135 14.03 2.78 -3.14
N MET A 136 13.76 3.57 -4.19
CA MET A 136 13.71 5.03 -4.09
C MET A 136 12.48 5.55 -3.34
N LEU A 137 11.42 4.78 -3.28
CA LEU A 137 10.14 5.15 -2.68
C LEU A 137 9.89 4.52 -1.30
N THR A 138 10.95 3.99 -0.67
CA THR A 138 10.82 3.35 0.65
C THR A 138 10.22 4.30 1.71
N PRO A 139 9.44 3.78 2.67
CA PRO A 139 9.05 2.38 2.84
C PRO A 139 7.98 1.96 1.81
N SER A 140 8.30 0.97 1.01
CA SER A 140 7.41 0.48 -0.03
C SER A 140 7.55 -1.01 -0.26
N ALA A 141 6.49 -1.63 -0.74
CA ALA A 141 6.43 -3.03 -1.09
C ALA A 141 5.58 -3.23 -2.34
N TYR A 142 5.70 -4.39 -2.96
CA TYR A 142 4.96 -4.73 -4.15
C TYR A 142 4.28 -6.10 -4.02
N LEU A 143 3.03 -6.14 -4.41
CA LEU A 143 2.25 -7.37 -4.56
C LEU A 143 1.64 -7.42 -5.95
N ASN A 144 1.93 -8.49 -6.70
CA ASN A 144 1.32 -8.68 -8.02
C ASN A 144 -0.11 -9.19 -7.89
N LYS A 145 -1.04 -8.58 -8.63
CA LYS A 145 -2.44 -9.02 -8.69
C LYS A 145 -2.59 -10.43 -9.31
N GLY A 146 -1.63 -10.86 -10.13
CA GLY A 146 -1.73 -12.08 -10.91
C GLY A 146 -2.59 -11.87 -12.16
N LYS A 147 -2.82 -12.97 -12.91
CA LYS A 147 -3.62 -12.93 -14.15
C LYS A 147 -5.09 -13.21 -13.91
N GLU A 148 -5.42 -13.87 -12.82
CA GLU A 148 -6.76 -14.34 -12.50
C GLU A 148 -7.09 -14.07 -11.04
N GLY A 149 -8.36 -13.88 -10.77
CA GLY A 149 -8.88 -13.70 -9.43
C GLY A 149 -10.07 -12.74 -9.41
N THR A 150 -11.02 -13.03 -8.53
CA THR A 150 -12.13 -12.12 -8.26
C THR A 150 -11.63 -10.95 -7.40
N PRO A 151 -12.34 -9.81 -7.38
CA PRO A 151 -12.02 -8.71 -6.47
C PRO A 151 -11.90 -9.16 -5.01
N GLU A 152 -12.76 -10.06 -4.57
CA GLU A 152 -12.77 -10.60 -3.21
C GLU A 152 -11.52 -11.46 -2.92
N GLN A 153 -11.11 -12.30 -3.87
CA GLN A 153 -9.89 -13.11 -3.74
C GLN A 153 -8.64 -12.24 -3.69
N LEU A 154 -8.58 -11.21 -4.51
CA LEU A 154 -7.46 -10.26 -4.52
C LEU A 154 -7.41 -9.45 -3.22
N ALA A 155 -8.56 -8.99 -2.72
CA ALA A 155 -8.65 -8.31 -1.44
C ALA A 155 -8.22 -9.21 -0.27
N GLU A 156 -8.59 -10.49 -0.29
CA GLU A 156 -8.15 -11.46 0.71
C GLU A 156 -6.63 -11.64 0.74
N ARG A 157 -5.97 -11.65 -0.44
CA ARG A 157 -4.50 -11.72 -0.51
C ARG A 157 -3.83 -10.50 0.14
N VAL A 158 -4.34 -9.32 -0.14
CA VAL A 158 -3.84 -8.07 0.48
C VAL A 158 -4.05 -8.12 2.00
N TYR A 159 -5.23 -8.52 2.44
CA TYR A 159 -5.54 -8.67 3.85
C TYR A 159 -4.58 -9.61 4.57
N GLN A 160 -4.29 -10.79 4.00
CA GLN A 160 -3.39 -11.76 4.62
C GLN A 160 -1.97 -11.22 4.77
N ILE A 161 -1.49 -10.45 3.81
CA ILE A 161 -0.17 -9.81 3.89
C ILE A 161 -0.14 -8.75 4.99
N ILE A 162 -1.09 -7.86 5.00
CA ILE A 162 -1.18 -6.79 6.02
C ILE A 162 -1.31 -7.40 7.41
N LYS A 163 -2.16 -8.42 7.57
CA LYS A 163 -2.34 -9.12 8.84
C LYS A 163 -1.02 -9.69 9.36
N ARG A 164 -0.26 -10.39 8.51
CA ARG A 164 1.06 -10.93 8.90
C ARG A 164 2.04 -9.85 9.36
N LEU A 165 2.01 -8.69 8.71
CA LEU A 165 2.86 -7.57 9.07
C LEU A 165 2.48 -6.94 10.41
N LEU A 166 1.19 -6.94 10.75
CA LEU A 166 0.69 -6.36 11.99
C LEU A 166 0.78 -7.31 13.20
N GLU A 167 0.87 -8.62 12.98
CA GLU A 167 0.96 -9.63 14.04
C GLU A 167 2.39 -9.83 14.58
N LYS A 168 3.38 -9.27 13.93
CA LYS A 168 4.78 -9.26 14.36
C LYS A 168 5.06 -8.06 15.26
#